data_4f2d50a1d42e1443da8de0e7a2f38bad
#
_entry.id   4f2d50a1d42e1443da8de0e7a2f38bad
#
_cell.length_a   1.000
_cell.length_b   1.000
_cell.length_c   1.000
_cell.angle_alpha   90.00
_cell.angle_beta   90.00
_cell.angle_gamma   90.00
#
_symmetry.space_group_name_H-M   'P 1'
#
loop_
_entity.id
_entity.type
_entity.pdbx_description
1 polymer ?
#
loop_
_entity_poly.entity_id
_entity_poly.type
_entity_poly.pdbx_seq_one_letter_code
_entity_poly.pdbx_strand_id
1 'polypeptide(L)'
;MKITMITLGSTGDVRPYMLLGRELHERGHEVTIAAFAPFQGMIEEAGMSFYSISGDVVDMMGRLLQPDAVGVRYLKEFEKGIRDIAPMLLDDLLHCAEGAEAIVCTFFGTMFYSIAEKYDIPCIQTQYFPMDPCKDMPISSAPFRKLGKWWNVLSYRIGYLLISALEHRYLSDWRKENDMAKRRVRLRPDYDVKGKQVPVIYAMSPTLVPRPEDWADNIHMSGFWWDERPVDYTPDPALAEFLRAGDEPVYIGFGSMVSGDMGELAEIIRQAVKLSGVRAVVALGWGQQEAKTKDANIFYVKSVPHDWLFPHMAGAVHHGGAGTTATSLRHALPTLVVPFG
;
A
#
# COMPACT_ATOMS: atom_id res chain seq x y z
N MET A 1 24.33 7.91 4.91
CA MET A 1 24.00 7.74 3.49
C MET A 1 22.78 8.59 3.18
N LYS A 2 22.71 9.09 1.95
CA LYS A 2 21.50 9.72 1.39
C LYS A 2 20.64 8.66 0.74
N ILE A 3 19.42 8.45 1.26
CA ILE A 3 18.50 7.39 0.79
C ILE A 3 17.23 8.05 0.28
N THR A 4 16.90 7.79 -0.99
CA THR A 4 15.60 8.19 -1.53
C THR A 4 14.65 6.99 -1.49
N MET A 5 13.53 7.16 -0.81
CA MET A 5 12.48 6.17 -0.67
C MET A 5 11.29 6.59 -1.55
N ILE A 6 10.93 5.76 -2.51
CA ILE A 6 9.92 6.12 -3.53
C ILE A 6 8.68 5.26 -3.35
N THR A 7 7.53 5.88 -3.09
CA THR A 7 6.26 5.20 -2.91
C THR A 7 5.14 5.87 -3.71
N LEU A 8 4.43 5.05 -4.47
CA LEU A 8 3.30 5.45 -5.31
C LEU A 8 2.05 4.76 -4.79
N GLY A 9 1.08 5.53 -4.30
CA GLY A 9 -0.17 4.96 -3.82
C GLY A 9 -0.85 5.78 -2.73
N SER A 10 -1.62 5.09 -1.91
CA SER A 10 -2.45 5.66 -0.84
C SER A 10 -1.67 5.77 0.49
N THR A 11 -2.36 6.21 1.54
CA THR A 11 -1.82 6.22 2.92
C THR A 11 -1.26 4.85 3.35
N GLY A 12 -1.85 3.76 2.87
CA GLY A 12 -1.39 2.40 3.15
C GLY A 12 -0.01 2.08 2.58
N ASP A 13 0.37 2.77 1.50
CA ASP A 13 1.67 2.63 0.85
C ASP A 13 2.71 3.59 1.44
N VAL A 14 2.32 4.80 1.82
CA VAL A 14 3.21 5.83 2.35
C VAL A 14 3.59 5.56 3.81
N ARG A 15 2.64 5.15 4.65
CA ARG A 15 2.87 4.96 6.08
C ARG A 15 3.99 3.96 6.41
N PRO A 16 4.10 2.78 5.79
CA PRO A 16 5.24 1.88 6.01
C PRO A 16 6.59 2.52 5.65
N TYR A 17 6.62 3.34 4.60
CA TYR A 17 7.83 4.07 4.21
C TYR A 17 8.23 5.10 5.25
N MET A 18 7.27 5.77 5.87
CA MET A 18 7.56 6.69 6.97
C MET A 18 8.14 5.95 8.18
N LEU A 19 7.62 4.77 8.50
CA LEU A 19 8.15 3.95 9.60
C LEU A 19 9.59 3.50 9.32
N LEU A 20 9.85 2.94 8.15
CA LEU A 20 11.20 2.55 7.74
C LEU A 20 12.13 3.75 7.62
N GLY A 21 11.67 4.86 7.03
CA GLY A 21 12.44 6.08 6.84
C GLY A 21 12.87 6.69 8.15
N ARG A 22 12.01 6.69 9.15
CA ARG A 22 12.31 7.17 10.50
C ARG A 22 13.37 6.31 11.18
N GLU A 23 13.26 4.99 11.10
CA GLU A 23 14.26 4.07 11.63
C GLU A 23 15.64 4.27 10.97
N LEU A 24 15.65 4.50 9.66
CA LEU A 24 16.88 4.84 8.94
C LEU A 24 17.44 6.19 9.36
N HIS A 25 16.59 7.19 9.57
CA HIS A 25 16.99 8.52 10.03
C HIS A 25 17.61 8.47 11.44
N GLU A 26 17.00 7.73 12.35
CA GLU A 26 17.54 7.52 13.72
C GLU A 26 18.91 6.81 13.72
N ARG A 27 19.19 6.01 12.69
CA ARG A 27 20.50 5.40 12.43
C ARG A 27 21.50 6.31 11.72
N GLY A 28 21.17 7.58 11.53
CA GLY A 28 22.04 8.59 10.96
C GLY A 28 22.07 8.65 9.44
N HIS A 29 21.04 8.13 8.76
CA HIS A 29 20.87 8.31 7.33
C HIS A 29 20.06 9.59 7.03
N GLU A 30 20.37 10.24 5.92
CA GLU A 30 19.56 11.33 5.36
C GLU A 30 18.49 10.70 4.46
N VAL A 31 17.21 10.83 4.84
CA VAL A 31 16.09 10.17 4.16
C VAL A 31 15.19 11.18 3.49
N THR A 32 14.97 11.00 2.20
CA THR A 32 13.95 11.71 1.42
C THR A 32 12.87 10.73 1.00
N ILE A 33 11.59 11.04 1.28
CA ILE A 33 10.46 10.26 0.79
C ILE A 33 9.84 10.98 -0.40
N ALA A 34 9.88 10.33 -1.56
CA ALA A 34 9.23 10.78 -2.78
C ALA A 34 7.83 10.14 -2.85
N ALA A 35 6.80 10.98 -2.77
CA ALA A 35 5.39 10.59 -2.76
C ALA A 35 4.50 11.68 -3.37
N PHE A 36 3.21 11.41 -3.55
CA PHE A 36 2.25 12.40 -4.03
C PHE A 36 2.05 13.55 -3.04
N ALA A 37 1.79 14.75 -3.55
CA ALA A 37 1.68 15.99 -2.78
C ALA A 37 0.80 15.94 -1.51
N PRO A 38 -0.36 15.25 -1.47
CA PRO A 38 -1.19 15.20 -0.26
C PRO A 38 -0.49 14.62 0.99
N PHE A 39 0.63 13.92 0.83
CA PHE A 39 1.37 13.29 1.93
C PHE A 39 2.49 14.14 2.50
N GLN A 40 2.77 15.33 1.93
CA GLN A 40 3.86 16.22 2.34
C GLN A 40 3.84 16.50 3.84
N GLY A 41 2.75 17.06 4.35
CA GLY A 41 2.66 17.42 5.77
C GLY A 41 2.96 16.25 6.72
N MET A 42 2.40 15.08 6.41
CA MET A 42 2.59 13.88 7.24
C MET A 42 4.06 13.40 7.24
N ILE A 43 4.76 13.52 6.10
CA ILE A 43 6.16 13.10 5.95
C ILE A 43 7.09 14.08 6.65
N GLU A 44 6.87 15.39 6.48
CA GLU A 44 7.68 16.44 7.11
C GLU A 44 7.49 16.48 8.64
N GLU A 45 6.26 16.31 9.14
CA GLU A 45 5.96 16.18 10.57
C GLU A 45 6.66 14.96 11.21
N ALA A 46 6.92 13.91 10.42
CA ALA A 46 7.71 12.77 10.86
C ALA A 46 9.23 12.99 10.83
N GLY A 47 9.69 14.20 10.46
CA GLY A 47 11.09 14.60 10.46
C GLY A 47 11.91 14.19 9.24
N MET A 48 11.26 13.84 8.13
CA MET A 48 11.92 13.44 6.89
C MET A 48 11.76 14.48 5.79
N SER A 49 12.70 14.50 4.85
CA SER A 49 12.58 15.32 3.65
C SER A 49 11.51 14.77 2.72
N PHE A 50 10.77 15.65 2.07
CA PHE A 50 9.73 15.29 1.11
C PHE A 50 10.12 15.72 -0.31
N TYR A 51 9.82 14.86 -1.29
CA TYR A 51 9.88 15.20 -2.72
C TYR A 51 8.51 14.92 -3.36
N SER A 52 7.94 15.95 -4.01
CA SER A 52 6.64 15.82 -4.65
C SER A 52 6.73 15.09 -5.98
N ILE A 53 6.01 14.00 -6.12
CA ILE A 53 5.84 13.29 -7.39
C ILE A 53 4.58 13.81 -8.09
N SER A 54 4.68 14.02 -9.39
CA SER A 54 3.56 14.44 -10.23
C SER A 54 2.49 13.38 -10.33
N GLY A 55 1.23 13.80 -10.29
CA GLY A 55 0.05 12.96 -10.39
C GLY A 55 -0.94 13.21 -9.26
N ASP A 56 -2.16 12.74 -9.46
CA ASP A 56 -3.22 12.77 -8.46
C ASP A 56 -3.58 11.35 -8.04
N VAL A 57 -3.20 10.99 -6.80
CA VAL A 57 -3.49 9.66 -6.24
C VAL A 57 -4.99 9.41 -6.13
N VAL A 58 -5.79 10.45 -5.86
CA VAL A 58 -7.24 10.32 -5.70
C VAL A 58 -7.90 10.02 -7.04
N ASP A 59 -7.50 10.76 -8.09
CA ASP A 59 -7.98 10.52 -9.46
C ASP A 59 -7.52 9.15 -9.97
N MET A 60 -6.25 8.79 -9.76
CA MET A 60 -5.70 7.49 -10.15
C MET A 60 -6.44 6.33 -9.44
N MET A 61 -6.61 6.40 -8.13
CA MET A 61 -7.34 5.39 -7.36
C MET A 61 -8.82 5.38 -7.73
N GLY A 62 -9.45 6.53 -7.93
CA GLY A 62 -10.84 6.64 -8.37
C GLY A 62 -11.11 5.95 -9.71
N ARG A 63 -10.18 6.04 -10.65
CA ARG A 63 -10.27 5.32 -11.95
C ARG A 63 -10.03 3.82 -11.81
N LEU A 64 -9.09 3.40 -10.95
CA LEU A 64 -8.75 2.00 -10.72
C LEU A 64 -9.83 1.25 -9.96
N LEU A 65 -10.57 1.93 -9.08
CA LEU A 65 -11.57 1.34 -8.19
C LEU A 65 -13.01 1.43 -8.73
N GLN A 66 -13.21 1.80 -10.01
CA GLN A 66 -14.55 1.83 -10.59
C GLN A 66 -15.16 0.42 -10.63
N PRO A 67 -16.40 0.23 -10.15
CA PRO A 67 -17.06 -1.08 -10.12
C PRO A 67 -17.16 -1.79 -11.50
N ASP A 68 -17.21 -0.99 -12.57
CA ASP A 68 -17.32 -1.47 -13.95
C ASP A 68 -15.96 -1.79 -14.59
N ALA A 69 -14.86 -1.49 -13.91
CA ALA A 69 -13.51 -1.69 -14.42
C ALA A 69 -13.05 -3.14 -14.20
N VAL A 70 -13.65 -4.09 -14.94
CA VAL A 70 -13.28 -5.51 -14.89
C VAL A 70 -12.64 -5.95 -16.21
N GLY A 71 -11.63 -6.80 -16.15
CA GLY A 71 -11.00 -7.44 -17.31
C GLY A 71 -10.30 -6.47 -18.25
N VAL A 72 -10.56 -6.56 -19.57
CA VAL A 72 -9.87 -5.78 -20.62
C VAL A 72 -10.13 -4.27 -20.49
N ARG A 73 -11.30 -3.88 -20.00
CA ARG A 73 -11.63 -2.46 -19.79
C ARG A 73 -10.77 -1.85 -18.68
N TYR A 74 -10.61 -2.56 -17.56
CA TYR A 74 -9.71 -2.18 -16.49
C TYR A 74 -8.28 -1.95 -16.99
N LEU A 75 -7.74 -2.88 -17.79
CA LEU A 75 -6.39 -2.76 -18.36
C LEU A 75 -6.26 -1.54 -19.28
N LYS A 76 -7.30 -1.21 -20.06
CA LYS A 76 -7.28 -0.03 -20.95
C LYS A 76 -7.33 1.28 -20.18
N GLU A 77 -8.17 1.39 -19.16
CA GLU A 77 -8.24 2.62 -18.33
C GLU A 77 -6.97 2.80 -17.50
N PHE A 78 -6.41 1.70 -16.98
CA PHE A 78 -5.12 1.70 -16.31
C PHE A 78 -3.99 2.14 -17.26
N GLU A 79 -3.92 1.55 -18.47
CA GLU A 79 -2.95 1.95 -19.49
C GLU A 79 -3.07 3.43 -19.83
N LYS A 80 -4.29 3.93 -20.03
CA LYS A 80 -4.53 5.34 -20.35
C LYS A 80 -4.09 6.26 -19.22
N GLY A 81 -4.45 5.93 -17.98
CA GLY A 81 -4.04 6.72 -16.81
C GLY A 81 -2.53 6.80 -16.65
N ILE A 82 -1.83 5.66 -16.80
CA ILE A 82 -0.35 5.66 -16.75
C ILE A 82 0.25 6.42 -17.92
N ARG A 83 -0.28 6.28 -19.13
CA ARG A 83 0.25 6.97 -20.33
C ARG A 83 0.33 8.46 -20.14
N ASP A 84 -0.71 9.04 -19.55
CA ASP A 84 -0.84 10.48 -19.40
C ASP A 84 0.16 11.05 -18.37
N ILE A 85 0.54 10.26 -17.36
CA ILE A 85 1.44 10.69 -16.28
C ILE A 85 2.88 10.13 -16.40
N ALA A 86 3.10 9.08 -17.19
CA ALA A 86 4.39 8.37 -17.23
C ALA A 86 5.59 9.27 -17.57
N PRO A 87 5.55 10.20 -18.53
CA PRO A 87 6.69 11.06 -18.82
C PRO A 87 7.07 11.92 -17.62
N MET A 88 6.09 12.64 -17.03
CA MET A 88 6.33 13.48 -15.85
C MET A 88 6.77 12.64 -14.64
N LEU A 89 6.15 11.48 -14.45
CA LEU A 89 6.52 10.57 -13.38
C LEU A 89 7.96 10.09 -13.49
N LEU A 90 8.42 9.70 -14.68
CA LEU A 90 9.79 9.24 -14.90
C LEU A 90 10.82 10.36 -14.69
N ASP A 91 10.49 11.58 -15.07
CA ASP A 91 11.33 12.75 -14.83
C ASP A 91 11.41 13.09 -13.33
N ASP A 92 10.29 13.06 -12.61
CA ASP A 92 10.29 13.24 -11.16
C ASP A 92 11.10 12.16 -10.44
N LEU A 93 10.96 10.90 -10.88
CA LEU A 93 11.73 9.78 -10.32
C LEU A 93 13.24 9.94 -10.57
N LEU A 94 13.61 10.49 -11.72
CA LEU A 94 15.00 10.80 -12.01
C LEU A 94 15.50 11.90 -11.05
N HIS A 95 14.79 13.00 -10.97
CA HIS A 95 15.20 14.14 -10.14
C HIS A 95 15.20 13.83 -8.63
N CYS A 96 14.20 13.08 -8.12
CA CYS A 96 14.17 12.72 -6.71
C CYS A 96 15.33 11.83 -6.26
N ALA A 97 15.96 11.14 -7.19
CA ALA A 97 17.11 10.26 -6.93
C ALA A 97 18.47 10.97 -7.16
N GLU A 98 18.47 12.23 -7.57
CA GLU A 98 19.70 12.99 -7.79
C GLU A 98 20.47 13.17 -6.47
N GLY A 99 21.73 12.71 -6.47
CA GLY A 99 22.58 12.73 -5.29
C GLY A 99 22.26 11.68 -4.23
N ALA A 100 21.29 10.79 -4.48
CA ALA A 100 21.05 9.64 -3.61
C ALA A 100 22.19 8.61 -3.71
N GLU A 101 22.45 7.94 -2.61
CA GLU A 101 23.42 6.83 -2.52
C GLU A 101 22.73 5.46 -2.54
N ALA A 102 21.39 5.42 -2.36
CA ALA A 102 20.56 4.24 -2.48
C ALA A 102 19.10 4.61 -2.73
N ILE A 103 18.37 3.71 -3.40
CA ILE A 103 16.91 3.82 -3.60
C ILE A 103 16.21 2.67 -2.87
N VAL A 104 15.13 3.00 -2.16
CA VAL A 104 14.14 2.04 -1.67
C VAL A 104 12.85 2.29 -2.42
N CYS A 105 12.28 1.27 -3.07
CA CYS A 105 11.11 1.43 -3.93
C CYS A 105 10.03 0.38 -3.69
N THR A 106 8.81 0.72 -4.08
CA THR A 106 7.65 -0.19 -4.06
C THR A 106 7.65 -1.15 -5.25
N PHE A 107 6.63 -1.95 -5.42
CA PHE A 107 6.54 -3.08 -6.35
C PHE A 107 6.55 -2.76 -7.86
N PHE A 108 6.47 -1.51 -8.27
CA PHE A 108 6.65 -1.11 -9.69
C PHE A 108 8.13 -1.10 -10.12
N GLY A 109 8.83 -2.22 -9.89
CA GLY A 109 10.28 -2.31 -9.84
C GLY A 109 11.04 -1.86 -11.08
N THR A 110 10.61 -2.21 -12.32
CA THR A 110 11.40 -1.98 -13.53
C THR A 110 11.71 -0.51 -13.79
N MET A 111 10.77 0.37 -13.50
CA MET A 111 10.91 1.82 -13.59
C MET A 111 11.97 2.32 -12.62
N PHE A 112 11.89 1.92 -11.36
CA PHE A 112 12.84 2.30 -10.31
C PHE A 112 14.24 1.71 -10.53
N TYR A 113 14.30 0.48 -11.06
CA TYR A 113 15.59 -0.13 -11.42
C TYR A 113 16.29 0.65 -12.54
N SER A 114 15.53 1.26 -13.45
CA SER A 114 16.11 2.12 -14.49
C SER A 114 16.71 3.38 -13.89
N ILE A 115 16.10 3.97 -12.86
CA ILE A 115 16.67 5.11 -12.14
C ILE A 115 17.95 4.70 -11.39
N ALA A 116 17.92 3.59 -10.65
CA ALA A 116 19.09 3.05 -9.97
C ALA A 116 20.25 2.73 -10.95
N GLU A 117 19.92 2.19 -12.13
CA GLU A 117 20.89 1.92 -13.21
C GLU A 117 21.51 3.21 -13.76
N LYS A 118 20.71 4.28 -13.92
CA LYS A 118 21.19 5.58 -14.43
C LYS A 118 22.21 6.21 -13.50
N TYR A 119 21.95 6.17 -12.19
CA TYR A 119 22.84 6.75 -11.18
C TYR A 119 23.90 5.78 -10.64
N ASP A 120 23.88 4.52 -11.06
CA ASP A 120 24.78 3.45 -10.59
C ASP A 120 24.75 3.25 -9.07
N ILE A 121 23.56 3.30 -8.47
CA ILE A 121 23.32 3.16 -7.04
C ILE A 121 22.52 1.88 -6.72
N PRO A 122 22.66 1.32 -5.51
CA PRO A 122 21.87 0.19 -5.07
C PRO A 122 20.38 0.51 -5.00
N CYS A 123 19.56 -0.49 -5.35
CA CYS A 123 18.12 -0.45 -5.24
C CYS A 123 17.65 -1.59 -4.32
N ILE A 124 16.69 -1.30 -3.44
CA ILE A 124 16.01 -2.27 -2.59
C ILE A 124 14.52 -2.15 -2.87
N GLN A 125 13.88 -3.26 -3.19
CA GLN A 125 12.43 -3.27 -3.39
C GLN A 125 11.70 -3.72 -2.12
N THR A 126 10.57 -3.10 -1.82
CA THR A 126 9.71 -3.49 -0.70
C THR A 126 8.33 -3.90 -1.17
N GLN A 127 7.71 -4.82 -0.42
CA GLN A 127 6.41 -5.42 -0.71
C GLN A 127 5.60 -5.54 0.58
N TYR A 128 4.26 -5.40 0.48
CA TYR A 128 3.34 -5.52 1.62
C TYR A 128 2.37 -6.70 1.49
N PHE A 129 2.37 -7.35 0.33
CA PHE A 129 1.54 -8.52 0.00
C PHE A 129 2.29 -9.39 -1.01
N PRO A 130 1.97 -10.70 -1.13
CA PRO A 130 2.68 -11.62 -2.01
C PRO A 130 2.54 -11.22 -3.47
N MET A 131 3.67 -10.85 -4.10
CA MET A 131 3.77 -10.48 -5.51
C MET A 131 4.67 -11.43 -6.30
N ASP A 132 5.54 -12.16 -5.61
CA ASP A 132 6.48 -13.06 -6.28
C ASP A 132 5.85 -14.40 -6.64
N PRO A 133 6.21 -14.95 -7.82
CA PRO A 133 5.71 -16.24 -8.25
C PRO A 133 5.97 -17.33 -7.22
N CYS A 134 4.91 -18.03 -6.80
CA CYS A 134 5.00 -19.17 -5.92
C CYS A 134 4.00 -20.25 -6.30
N LYS A 135 4.24 -21.46 -5.81
CA LYS A 135 3.36 -22.62 -6.01
C LYS A 135 2.17 -22.63 -5.06
N ASP A 136 2.23 -21.94 -3.94
CA ASP A 136 1.27 -22.06 -2.86
C ASP A 136 -0.01 -21.23 -3.10
N MET A 137 0.10 -20.09 -3.76
CA MET A 137 -1.02 -19.21 -4.07
C MET A 137 -0.89 -18.56 -5.45
N PRO A 138 -2.00 -18.29 -6.16
CA PRO A 138 -1.97 -17.50 -7.40
C PRO A 138 -1.79 -16.01 -7.07
N ILE A 139 -1.43 -15.21 -8.08
CA ILE A 139 -1.47 -13.75 -7.94
C ILE A 139 -2.86 -13.29 -7.49
N SER A 140 -2.93 -12.27 -6.64
CA SER A 140 -4.18 -11.83 -5.99
C SER A 140 -5.32 -11.53 -6.96
N SER A 141 -5.01 -10.98 -8.14
CA SER A 141 -5.97 -10.67 -9.21
C SER A 141 -6.34 -11.86 -10.12
N ALA A 142 -5.78 -13.06 -9.86
CA ALA A 142 -6.05 -14.21 -10.73
C ALA A 142 -7.47 -14.74 -10.57
N PRO A 143 -8.19 -15.01 -11.67
CA PRO A 143 -9.40 -15.81 -11.63
C PRO A 143 -9.05 -17.27 -11.28
N PHE A 144 -10.05 -18.06 -10.87
CA PHE A 144 -9.91 -19.50 -10.67
C PHE A 144 -8.83 -19.91 -9.66
N ARG A 145 -8.91 -19.42 -8.43
CA ARG A 145 -7.91 -19.62 -7.35
C ARG A 145 -7.63 -21.09 -6.95
N LYS A 146 -8.41 -22.07 -7.43
CA LYS A 146 -8.34 -23.48 -7.04
C LYS A 146 -7.78 -24.43 -8.11
N LEU A 147 -7.12 -23.94 -9.16
CA LEU A 147 -6.59 -24.77 -10.24
C LEU A 147 -5.23 -25.43 -9.93
N GLY A 148 -4.64 -25.15 -8.74
CA GLY A 148 -3.44 -25.80 -8.25
C GLY A 148 -2.12 -25.14 -8.66
N LYS A 149 -1.02 -25.80 -8.29
CA LYS A 149 0.34 -25.21 -8.31
C LYS A 149 0.79 -24.68 -9.68
N TRP A 150 0.46 -25.34 -10.76
CA TRP A 150 0.82 -24.89 -12.11
C TRP A 150 0.13 -23.58 -12.51
N TRP A 151 -1.17 -23.45 -12.14
CA TRP A 151 -1.93 -22.23 -12.37
C TRP A 151 -1.40 -21.09 -11.50
N ASN A 152 -1.07 -21.37 -10.25
CA ASN A 152 -0.52 -20.37 -9.35
C ASN A 152 0.71 -19.70 -9.98
N VAL A 153 1.70 -20.47 -10.42
CA VAL A 153 2.90 -19.94 -11.08
C VAL A 153 2.58 -19.25 -12.42
N LEU A 154 1.65 -19.82 -13.23
CA LEU A 154 1.29 -19.26 -14.52
C LEU A 154 0.59 -17.90 -14.37
N SER A 155 -0.25 -17.72 -13.35
CA SER A 155 -0.95 -16.46 -13.09
C SER A 155 0.01 -15.30 -12.88
N TYR A 156 1.10 -15.51 -12.15
CA TYR A 156 2.16 -14.51 -11.99
C TYR A 156 2.87 -14.21 -13.32
N ARG A 157 3.19 -15.24 -14.11
CA ARG A 157 3.85 -15.04 -15.41
C ARG A 157 2.99 -14.20 -16.36
N ILE A 158 1.68 -14.43 -16.37
CA ILE A 158 0.74 -13.62 -17.15
C ILE A 158 0.70 -12.18 -16.61
N GLY A 159 0.57 -12.01 -15.30
CA GLY A 159 0.58 -10.68 -14.67
C GLY A 159 1.86 -9.90 -14.99
N TYR A 160 3.02 -10.51 -14.82
CA TYR A 160 4.29 -9.88 -15.14
C TYR A 160 4.48 -9.58 -16.63
N LEU A 161 4.00 -10.45 -17.52
CA LEU A 161 4.02 -10.19 -18.96
C LEU A 161 3.20 -8.92 -19.29
N LEU A 162 2.01 -8.79 -18.71
CA LEU A 162 1.15 -7.64 -18.95
C LEU A 162 1.76 -6.35 -18.41
N ILE A 163 2.22 -6.35 -17.17
CA ILE A 163 2.88 -5.19 -16.54
C ILE A 163 4.13 -4.81 -17.32
N SER A 164 5.02 -5.77 -17.61
CA SER A 164 6.26 -5.53 -18.34
C SER A 164 6.03 -5.05 -19.78
N ALA A 165 4.96 -5.50 -20.44
CA ALA A 165 4.60 -5.01 -21.77
C ALA A 165 4.07 -3.56 -21.73
N LEU A 166 3.33 -3.21 -20.70
CA LEU A 166 2.89 -1.83 -20.44
C LEU A 166 4.09 -0.93 -20.16
N GLU A 167 4.91 -1.29 -19.20
CA GLU A 167 6.12 -0.51 -18.85
C GLU A 167 7.07 -0.34 -20.03
N HIS A 168 7.24 -1.39 -20.87
CA HIS A 168 8.12 -1.34 -22.03
C HIS A 168 7.78 -0.21 -22.99
N ARG A 169 6.50 0.14 -23.15
CA ARG A 169 6.07 1.22 -24.06
C ARG A 169 6.57 2.58 -23.60
N TYR A 170 6.48 2.88 -22.29
CA TYR A 170 6.85 4.19 -21.75
C TYR A 170 8.34 4.26 -21.43
N LEU A 171 8.84 3.18 -20.85
CA LEU A 171 10.22 3.12 -20.40
C LEU A 171 11.24 3.03 -21.55
N SER A 172 10.86 2.45 -22.70
CA SER A 172 11.78 2.32 -23.83
C SER A 172 12.22 3.64 -24.44
N ASP A 173 11.27 4.57 -24.61
CA ASP A 173 11.57 5.88 -25.19
C ASP A 173 12.35 6.73 -24.18
N TRP A 174 11.90 6.76 -22.92
CA TRP A 174 12.62 7.43 -21.85
C TRP A 174 14.05 6.91 -21.65
N ARG A 175 14.25 5.59 -21.68
CA ARG A 175 15.62 4.98 -21.60
C ARG A 175 16.49 5.40 -22.76
N LYS A 176 15.93 5.47 -23.98
CA LYS A 176 16.65 5.95 -25.16
C LYS A 176 17.07 7.39 -25.04
N GLU A 177 16.18 8.27 -24.56
CA GLU A 177 16.45 9.70 -24.31
C GLU A 177 17.53 9.90 -23.23
N ASN A 178 17.65 8.95 -22.31
CA ASN A 178 18.64 8.93 -21.25
C ASN A 178 19.90 8.12 -21.56
N ASP A 179 20.15 7.76 -22.83
CA ASP A 179 21.32 6.98 -23.29
C ASP A 179 21.44 5.58 -22.63
N MET A 180 20.33 4.96 -22.30
CA MET A 180 20.27 3.66 -21.63
C MET A 180 19.87 2.54 -22.60
N ALA A 181 20.41 1.34 -22.42
CA ALA A 181 20.04 0.17 -23.19
C ALA A 181 18.56 -0.21 -22.98
N LYS A 182 17.90 -0.71 -24.04
CA LYS A 182 16.52 -1.22 -23.92
C LYS A 182 16.45 -2.40 -22.95
N ARG A 183 15.45 -2.38 -22.05
CA ARG A 183 15.07 -3.58 -21.30
C ARG A 183 14.13 -4.45 -22.11
N ARG A 184 14.23 -5.77 -21.94
CA ARG A 184 13.36 -6.75 -22.62
C ARG A 184 12.10 -6.97 -21.78
N VAL A 185 10.97 -7.19 -22.47
CA VAL A 185 9.75 -7.69 -21.79
C VAL A 185 10.04 -9.06 -21.19
N ARG A 186 9.66 -9.28 -19.94
CA ARG A 186 9.97 -10.51 -19.18
C ARG A 186 8.70 -11.15 -18.60
N LEU A 187 8.77 -12.46 -18.44
CA LEU A 187 7.72 -13.29 -17.81
C LEU A 187 7.95 -13.50 -16.31
N ARG A 188 8.95 -12.86 -15.74
CA ARG A 188 9.36 -12.97 -14.34
C ARG A 188 9.78 -11.60 -13.84
N PRO A 189 9.71 -11.37 -12.52
CA PRO A 189 10.31 -10.18 -11.93
C PRO A 189 11.77 -10.06 -12.35
N ASP A 190 12.17 -8.87 -12.74
CA ASP A 190 13.55 -8.56 -13.11
C ASP A 190 14.24 -7.90 -11.92
N TYR A 191 14.66 -8.70 -10.96
CA TYR A 191 15.40 -8.22 -9.79
C TYR A 191 16.88 -8.03 -10.11
N ASP A 192 17.17 -7.22 -11.13
CA ASP A 192 18.54 -7.00 -11.58
C ASP A 192 18.75 -5.53 -11.97
N VAL A 193 19.83 -4.94 -11.43
CA VAL A 193 20.36 -3.64 -11.83
C VAL A 193 21.82 -3.85 -12.21
N LYS A 194 22.16 -3.73 -13.50
CA LYS A 194 23.52 -3.93 -14.05
C LYS A 194 24.16 -5.25 -13.61
N GLY A 195 23.42 -6.35 -13.60
CA GLY A 195 23.91 -7.66 -13.18
C GLY A 195 23.99 -7.86 -11.66
N LYS A 196 23.58 -6.88 -10.86
CA LYS A 196 23.46 -7.00 -9.41
C LYS A 196 22.03 -7.32 -9.03
N GLN A 197 21.85 -8.39 -8.27
CA GLN A 197 20.53 -8.80 -7.80
C GLN A 197 19.96 -7.79 -6.80
N VAL A 198 18.71 -7.36 -7.02
CA VAL A 198 17.99 -6.44 -6.14
C VAL A 198 17.41 -7.21 -4.96
N PRO A 199 17.72 -6.85 -3.72
CA PRO A 199 17.03 -7.39 -2.56
C PRO A 199 15.55 -6.98 -2.55
N VAL A 200 14.67 -7.93 -2.20
CA VAL A 200 13.24 -7.70 -2.03
C VAL A 200 12.87 -7.96 -0.58
N ILE A 201 12.27 -6.97 0.08
CA ILE A 201 11.89 -7.07 1.49
C ILE A 201 10.37 -7.05 1.59
N TYR A 202 9.81 -8.13 2.12
CA TYR A 202 8.39 -8.21 2.44
C TYR A 202 8.14 -7.76 3.87
N ALA A 203 7.39 -6.66 4.02
CA ALA A 203 6.88 -6.18 5.30
C ALA A 203 5.64 -6.98 5.74
N MET A 204 5.80 -8.30 5.82
CA MET A 204 4.75 -9.25 6.21
C MET A 204 5.30 -10.24 7.24
N SER A 205 4.42 -10.69 8.14
CA SER A 205 4.76 -11.71 9.13
C SER A 205 4.84 -13.11 8.49
N PRO A 206 5.96 -13.83 8.63
CA PRO A 206 6.07 -15.22 8.18
C PRO A 206 5.19 -16.18 8.99
N THR A 207 4.70 -15.76 10.15
CA THR A 207 3.72 -16.51 10.94
C THR A 207 2.33 -16.45 10.33
N LEU A 208 1.96 -15.28 9.73
CA LEU A 208 0.67 -15.11 9.07
C LEU A 208 0.67 -15.70 7.65
N VAL A 209 1.71 -15.40 6.90
CA VAL A 209 1.92 -15.91 5.54
C VAL A 209 3.28 -16.59 5.52
N PRO A 210 3.33 -17.93 5.61
CA PRO A 210 4.60 -18.65 5.54
C PRO A 210 5.37 -18.32 4.26
N ARG A 211 6.69 -18.17 4.37
CA ARG A 211 7.53 -17.93 3.22
C ARG A 211 7.45 -19.12 2.25
N PRO A 212 7.05 -18.92 0.98
CA PRO A 212 7.07 -19.98 -0.01
C PRO A 212 8.47 -20.57 -0.21
N GLU A 213 8.57 -21.89 -0.31
CA GLU A 213 9.86 -22.59 -0.47
C GLU A 213 10.54 -22.29 -1.80
N ASP A 214 9.76 -21.92 -2.83
CA ASP A 214 10.24 -21.63 -4.17
C ASP A 214 10.58 -20.15 -4.42
N TRP A 215 10.51 -19.31 -3.38
CA TRP A 215 11.03 -17.94 -3.47
C TRP A 215 12.56 -17.92 -3.51
N ALA A 216 13.12 -17.03 -4.34
CA ALA A 216 14.55 -16.85 -4.49
C ALA A 216 15.22 -16.28 -3.21
N ASP A 217 16.54 -16.46 -3.08
CA ASP A 217 17.29 -16.10 -1.87
C ASP A 217 17.35 -14.58 -1.62
N ASN A 218 17.18 -13.76 -2.64
CA ASN A 218 17.09 -12.29 -2.51
C ASN A 218 15.76 -11.79 -1.94
N ILE A 219 14.80 -12.68 -1.70
CA ILE A 219 13.49 -12.33 -1.15
C ILE A 219 13.50 -12.62 0.35
N HIS A 220 13.33 -11.56 1.14
CA HIS A 220 13.38 -11.59 2.60
C HIS A 220 12.03 -11.20 3.19
N MET A 221 11.65 -11.82 4.30
CA MET A 221 10.47 -11.42 5.08
C MET A 221 10.93 -10.81 6.40
N SER A 222 10.59 -9.54 6.62
CA SER A 222 11.04 -8.77 7.81
C SER A 222 10.03 -8.74 8.95
N GLY A 223 8.84 -9.31 8.76
CA GLY A 223 7.72 -9.03 9.65
C GLY A 223 7.01 -7.73 9.29
N PHE A 224 5.92 -7.43 9.98
CA PHE A 224 5.23 -6.16 9.81
C PHE A 224 6.08 -5.00 10.33
N TRP A 225 5.97 -3.85 9.69
CA TRP A 225 6.59 -2.62 10.15
C TRP A 225 5.59 -1.82 10.99
N TRP A 226 5.96 -1.48 12.20
CA TRP A 226 5.19 -0.67 13.12
C TRP A 226 6.06 0.29 13.92
N ASP A 227 5.43 1.29 14.52
CA ASP A 227 6.06 2.19 15.45
C ASP A 227 5.97 1.60 16.86
N GLU A 228 7.09 1.48 17.56
CA GLU A 228 7.12 1.03 18.95
C GLU A 228 6.94 2.18 19.95
N ARG A 229 6.99 3.42 19.46
CA ARG A 229 6.84 4.59 20.31
C ARG A 229 5.38 4.78 20.73
N PRO A 230 5.16 5.36 21.93
CA PRO A 230 3.83 5.76 22.35
C PRO A 230 3.19 6.70 21.33
N VAL A 231 1.93 6.47 21.04
CA VAL A 231 1.16 7.34 20.13
C VAL A 231 0.79 8.60 20.90
N ASP A 232 1.36 9.74 20.53
CA ASP A 232 0.93 11.05 21.04
C ASP A 232 -0.35 11.46 20.29
N TYR A 233 -1.49 11.17 20.90
CA TYR A 233 -2.80 11.46 20.34
C TYR A 233 -3.77 11.87 21.42
N THR A 234 -4.34 13.06 21.27
CA THR A 234 -5.44 13.54 22.12
C THR A 234 -6.77 13.29 21.41
N PRO A 235 -7.63 12.42 21.93
CA PRO A 235 -8.89 12.11 21.29
C PRO A 235 -9.87 13.28 21.35
N ASP A 236 -10.79 13.32 20.39
CA ASP A 236 -11.96 14.16 20.48
C ASP A 236 -12.68 13.86 21.80
N PRO A 237 -13.07 14.88 22.60
CA PRO A 237 -13.80 14.69 23.86
C PRO A 237 -15.05 13.82 23.71
N ALA A 238 -15.79 13.94 22.60
CA ALA A 238 -16.97 13.13 22.33
C ALA A 238 -16.61 11.65 22.07
N LEU A 239 -15.49 11.37 21.38
CA LEU A 239 -14.98 10.00 21.24
C LEU A 239 -14.58 9.42 22.59
N ALA A 240 -13.86 10.19 23.39
CA ALA A 240 -13.44 9.75 24.72
C ALA A 240 -14.65 9.48 25.65
N GLU A 241 -15.71 10.28 25.57
CA GLU A 241 -16.96 10.04 26.27
C GLU A 241 -17.68 8.79 25.77
N PHE A 242 -17.78 8.63 24.44
CA PHE A 242 -18.35 7.44 23.83
C PHE A 242 -17.61 6.17 24.30
N LEU A 243 -16.30 6.13 24.30
CA LEU A 243 -15.53 4.96 24.74
C LEU A 243 -15.79 4.60 26.21
N ARG A 244 -16.01 5.60 27.09
CA ARG A 244 -16.30 5.41 28.52
C ARG A 244 -17.75 5.05 28.84
N ALA A 245 -18.68 5.33 27.93
CA ALA A 245 -20.11 5.27 28.20
C ALA A 245 -20.74 3.86 28.22
N GLY A 246 -19.93 2.79 28.00
CA GLY A 246 -20.46 1.41 28.01
C GLY A 246 -19.38 0.40 27.63
N ASP A 247 -19.81 -0.77 27.16
CA ASP A 247 -18.93 -1.86 26.75
C ASP A 247 -17.99 -1.44 25.64
N GLU A 248 -16.82 -2.10 25.55
CA GLU A 248 -15.85 -1.85 24.50
C GLU A 248 -16.48 -2.01 23.11
N PRO A 249 -16.38 -0.99 22.25
CA PRO A 249 -16.97 -1.04 20.92
C PRO A 249 -16.13 -1.90 19.93
N VAL A 250 -16.74 -2.26 18.81
CA VAL A 250 -16.06 -2.87 17.68
C VAL A 250 -15.60 -1.78 16.71
N TYR A 251 -14.36 -1.82 16.27
CA TYR A 251 -13.89 -0.97 15.17
C TYR A 251 -14.43 -1.50 13.83
N ILE A 252 -14.95 -0.61 12.98
CA ILE A 252 -15.35 -0.94 11.61
C ILE A 252 -14.71 0.07 10.65
N GLY A 253 -13.81 -0.40 9.76
CA GLY A 253 -13.13 0.50 8.83
C GLY A 253 -12.63 -0.17 7.57
N PHE A 254 -12.95 0.43 6.43
CA PHE A 254 -12.61 -0.12 5.12
C PHE A 254 -11.50 0.67 4.40
N GLY A 255 -10.85 1.60 5.10
CA GLY A 255 -9.73 2.38 4.57
C GLY A 255 -10.14 3.35 3.48
N SER A 256 -9.16 3.74 2.65
CA SER A 256 -9.35 4.67 1.53
C SER A 256 -9.87 4.00 0.26
N MET A 257 -10.04 2.68 0.26
CA MET A 257 -10.36 1.88 -0.94
C MET A 257 -11.87 1.64 -1.15
N VAL A 258 -12.74 2.37 -0.48
CA VAL A 258 -14.18 2.21 -0.67
C VAL A 258 -14.60 2.87 -1.97
N SER A 259 -14.89 2.05 -2.98
CA SER A 259 -15.59 2.46 -4.19
C SER A 259 -17.05 2.04 -4.07
N GLY A 260 -17.99 2.92 -4.39
CA GLY A 260 -19.42 2.60 -4.35
C GLY A 260 -20.26 3.60 -3.56
N ASP A 261 -21.52 3.25 -3.33
CA ASP A 261 -22.44 4.08 -2.56
C ASP A 261 -22.11 4.02 -1.06
N MET A 262 -21.43 5.05 -0.58
CA MET A 262 -21.08 5.19 0.85
C MET A 262 -22.33 5.24 1.74
N GLY A 263 -23.47 5.65 1.20
CA GLY A 263 -24.74 5.63 1.91
C GLY A 263 -25.25 4.22 2.14
N GLU A 264 -25.13 3.36 1.13
CA GLU A 264 -25.49 1.94 1.24
C GLU A 264 -24.59 1.22 2.25
N LEU A 265 -23.28 1.44 2.19
CA LEU A 265 -22.34 0.86 3.16
C LEU A 265 -22.63 1.31 4.59
N ALA A 266 -22.88 2.60 4.80
CA ALA A 266 -23.24 3.13 6.12
C ALA A 266 -24.54 2.51 6.65
N GLU A 267 -25.51 2.27 5.77
CA GLU A 267 -26.77 1.61 6.15
C GLU A 267 -26.57 0.13 6.51
N ILE A 268 -25.75 -0.60 5.74
CA ILE A 268 -25.36 -1.98 6.06
C ILE A 268 -24.68 -2.05 7.43
N ILE A 269 -23.71 -1.16 7.69
CA ILE A 269 -23.02 -1.09 8.99
C ILE A 269 -24.02 -0.82 10.12
N ARG A 270 -24.92 0.15 9.94
CA ARG A 270 -25.96 0.49 10.93
C ARG A 270 -26.87 -0.70 11.26
N GLN A 271 -27.29 -1.43 10.23
CA GLN A 271 -28.13 -2.63 10.40
C GLN A 271 -27.34 -3.74 11.12
N ALA A 272 -26.08 -3.96 10.76
CA ALA A 272 -25.23 -4.95 11.41
C ALA A 272 -25.04 -4.64 12.91
N VAL A 273 -24.74 -3.39 13.25
CA VAL A 273 -24.61 -2.93 14.65
C VAL A 273 -25.94 -3.13 15.41
N LYS A 274 -27.07 -2.77 14.81
CA LYS A 274 -28.38 -2.96 15.41
C LYS A 274 -28.73 -4.43 15.66
N LEU A 275 -28.41 -5.31 14.70
CA LEU A 275 -28.69 -6.75 14.79
C LEU A 275 -27.80 -7.45 15.82
N SER A 276 -26.52 -7.05 15.91
CA SER A 276 -25.57 -7.64 16.84
C SER A 276 -25.67 -7.07 18.26
N GLY A 277 -26.28 -5.90 18.43
CA GLY A 277 -26.38 -5.21 19.71
C GLY A 277 -25.05 -4.65 20.23
N VAL A 278 -23.99 -4.63 19.40
CA VAL A 278 -22.69 -4.09 19.78
C VAL A 278 -22.63 -2.57 19.62
N ARG A 279 -21.68 -1.94 20.30
CA ARG A 279 -21.30 -0.56 20.02
C ARG A 279 -20.20 -0.56 18.95
N ALA A 280 -20.11 0.49 18.14
CA ALA A 280 -19.11 0.56 17.08
C ALA A 280 -18.45 1.94 16.95
N VAL A 281 -17.14 1.94 16.67
CA VAL A 281 -16.42 3.10 16.15
C VAL A 281 -16.19 2.86 14.67
N VAL A 282 -16.73 3.72 13.82
CA VAL A 282 -16.78 3.53 12.37
C VAL A 282 -15.93 4.57 11.66
N ALA A 283 -14.95 4.11 10.87
CA ALA A 283 -14.11 4.93 10.00
C ALA A 283 -14.57 4.76 8.55
N LEU A 284 -15.23 5.75 7.97
CA LEU A 284 -15.79 5.70 6.62
C LEU A 284 -14.79 6.02 5.50
N GLY A 285 -13.54 6.37 5.84
CA GLY A 285 -12.50 6.71 4.84
C GLY A 285 -12.66 8.10 4.24
N TRP A 286 -12.11 8.31 3.04
CA TRP A 286 -12.01 9.64 2.41
C TRP A 286 -13.35 10.17 1.85
N GLY A 287 -14.36 9.34 1.70
CA GLY A 287 -15.67 9.67 1.10
C GLY A 287 -16.71 10.23 2.08
N GLN A 288 -16.31 10.85 3.19
CA GLN A 288 -17.24 11.26 4.24
C GLN A 288 -18.29 12.27 3.79
N GLN A 289 -19.51 11.78 3.57
CA GLN A 289 -20.68 12.55 3.95
C GLN A 289 -20.93 12.29 5.46
N GLU A 290 -21.13 13.35 6.23
CA GLU A 290 -21.58 13.21 7.62
C GLU A 290 -22.75 12.23 7.67
N ALA A 291 -22.60 11.16 8.43
CA ALA A 291 -23.70 10.22 8.63
C ALA A 291 -24.86 11.00 9.22
N LYS A 292 -25.89 11.23 8.43
CA LYS A 292 -27.05 12.08 8.78
C LYS A 292 -27.90 11.52 9.94
N THR A 293 -27.58 10.32 10.39
CA THR A 293 -28.33 9.63 11.47
C THR A 293 -27.46 9.48 12.71
N LYS A 294 -27.83 10.15 13.79
CA LYS A 294 -27.25 9.91 15.11
C LYS A 294 -27.78 8.56 15.62
N ASP A 295 -26.90 7.58 15.75
CA ASP A 295 -27.17 6.33 16.44
C ASP A 295 -26.35 6.31 17.74
N ALA A 296 -27.00 6.07 18.87
CA ALA A 296 -26.33 6.08 20.18
C ALA A 296 -25.24 4.99 20.31
N ASN A 297 -25.30 3.95 19.48
CA ASN A 297 -24.35 2.84 19.46
C ASN A 297 -23.22 2.99 18.43
N ILE A 298 -23.26 4.06 17.63
CA ILE A 298 -22.26 4.26 16.57
C ILE A 298 -21.58 5.61 16.71
N PHE A 299 -20.25 5.61 16.80
CA PHE A 299 -19.44 6.81 16.72
C PHE A 299 -18.65 6.83 15.43
N TYR A 300 -18.83 7.86 14.62
CA TYR A 300 -18.12 8.02 13.37
C TYR A 300 -16.84 8.83 13.55
N VAL A 301 -15.72 8.32 13.04
CA VAL A 301 -14.42 9.01 13.08
C VAL A 301 -13.90 9.26 11.68
N LYS A 302 -13.17 10.37 11.50
CA LYS A 302 -12.48 10.67 10.25
C LYS A 302 -11.16 9.91 10.11
N SER A 303 -10.34 10.07 11.12
CA SER A 303 -9.05 9.42 11.24
C SER A 303 -8.67 9.37 12.70
N VAL A 304 -8.29 8.18 13.16
CA VAL A 304 -7.76 7.97 14.50
C VAL A 304 -6.62 6.98 14.38
N PRO A 305 -5.46 7.22 15.03
CA PRO A 305 -4.37 6.26 15.04
C PRO A 305 -4.82 4.91 15.58
N HIS A 306 -4.68 3.85 14.82
CA HIS A 306 -5.13 2.52 15.23
C HIS A 306 -4.40 2.03 16.47
N ASP A 307 -3.10 2.33 16.60
CA ASP A 307 -2.32 1.95 17.79
C ASP A 307 -2.81 2.61 19.08
N TRP A 308 -3.49 3.77 18.98
CA TRP A 308 -4.17 4.38 20.10
C TRP A 308 -5.59 3.82 20.30
N LEU A 309 -6.34 3.61 19.21
CA LEU A 309 -7.74 3.23 19.27
C LEU A 309 -7.95 1.76 19.65
N PHE A 310 -7.17 0.85 19.07
CA PHE A 310 -7.39 -0.60 19.19
C PHE A 310 -7.28 -1.17 20.60
N PRO A 311 -6.46 -0.63 21.52
CA PRO A 311 -6.53 -1.02 22.93
C PRO A 311 -7.88 -0.79 23.63
N HIS A 312 -8.77 0.01 23.03
CA HIS A 312 -10.11 0.31 23.56
C HIS A 312 -11.22 -0.44 22.82
N MET A 313 -10.89 -1.40 21.97
CA MET A 313 -11.84 -2.11 21.10
C MET A 313 -12.01 -3.56 21.52
N ALA A 314 -13.24 -4.08 21.43
CA ALA A 314 -13.54 -5.51 21.61
C ALA A 314 -13.18 -6.36 20.37
N GLY A 315 -13.02 -5.74 19.22
CA GLY A 315 -12.70 -6.41 17.96
C GLY A 315 -12.59 -5.43 16.80
N ALA A 316 -12.18 -5.92 15.64
CA ALA A 316 -12.04 -5.12 14.43
C ALA A 316 -12.68 -5.80 13.21
N VAL A 317 -13.41 -5.01 12.41
CA VAL A 317 -13.94 -5.39 11.10
C VAL A 317 -13.29 -4.50 10.07
N HIS A 318 -12.53 -5.09 9.12
CA HIS A 318 -11.81 -4.31 8.13
C HIS A 318 -11.56 -5.07 6.82
N HIS A 319 -11.09 -4.36 5.79
CA HIS A 319 -10.87 -4.91 4.45
C HIS A 319 -9.64 -5.82 4.29
N GLY A 320 -8.80 -5.96 5.32
CA GLY A 320 -7.58 -6.78 5.25
C GLY A 320 -6.32 -6.03 4.79
N GLY A 321 -6.32 -4.69 4.78
CA GLY A 321 -5.10 -3.91 4.49
C GLY A 321 -3.97 -4.24 5.46
N ALA A 322 -2.73 -4.31 4.95
CA ALA A 322 -1.56 -4.79 5.68
C ALA A 322 -1.35 -4.09 7.03
N GLY A 323 -1.43 -2.74 7.06
CA GLY A 323 -1.26 -1.96 8.29
C GLY A 323 -2.35 -2.22 9.33
N THR A 324 -3.62 -2.25 8.92
CA THR A 324 -4.74 -2.50 9.84
C THR A 324 -4.68 -3.93 10.38
N THR A 325 -4.37 -4.91 9.53
CA THR A 325 -4.16 -6.32 9.94
C THR A 325 -3.03 -6.44 10.95
N ALA A 326 -1.89 -5.81 10.67
CA ALA A 326 -0.74 -5.82 11.58
C ALA A 326 -1.11 -5.25 12.96
N THR A 327 -1.78 -4.09 12.98
CA THR A 327 -2.17 -3.44 14.24
C THR A 327 -3.23 -4.24 15.00
N SER A 328 -4.22 -4.84 14.31
CA SER A 328 -5.22 -5.71 14.95
C SER A 328 -4.56 -6.91 15.63
N LEU A 329 -3.63 -7.57 14.95
CA LEU A 329 -2.90 -8.72 15.50
C LEU A 329 -1.97 -8.32 16.66
N ARG A 330 -1.31 -7.17 16.56
CA ARG A 330 -0.45 -6.63 17.63
C ARG A 330 -1.22 -6.41 18.93
N HIS A 331 -2.47 -5.95 18.82
CA HIS A 331 -3.34 -5.73 19.97
C HIS A 331 -4.22 -6.95 20.32
N ALA A 332 -3.93 -8.11 19.71
CA ALA A 332 -4.67 -9.37 19.93
C ALA A 332 -6.20 -9.22 19.74
N LEU A 333 -6.63 -8.33 18.86
CA LEU A 333 -8.05 -8.11 18.60
C LEU A 333 -8.67 -9.25 17.78
N PRO A 334 -9.81 -9.80 18.18
CA PRO A 334 -10.65 -10.58 17.29
C PRO A 334 -10.96 -9.79 16.02
N THR A 335 -10.65 -10.39 14.87
CA THR A 335 -10.67 -9.67 13.60
C THR A 335 -11.54 -10.37 12.58
N LEU A 336 -12.52 -9.64 12.01
CA LEU A 336 -13.29 -10.06 10.85
C LEU A 336 -12.78 -9.32 9.60
N VAL A 337 -12.25 -10.08 8.66
CA VAL A 337 -11.79 -9.52 7.38
C VAL A 337 -12.89 -9.65 6.33
N VAL A 338 -13.27 -8.51 5.74
CA VAL A 338 -14.24 -8.40 4.64
C VAL A 338 -13.46 -7.85 3.43
N PRO A 339 -12.85 -8.72 2.60
CA PRO A 339 -12.00 -8.29 1.50
C PRO A 339 -12.81 -7.65 0.38
N PHE A 340 -12.25 -6.65 -0.28
CA PHE A 340 -12.71 -6.11 -1.54
C PHE A 340 -12.00 -6.84 -2.70
N GLY A 341 -12.75 -7.44 -3.62
CA GLY A 341 -12.24 -8.08 -4.82
C GLY A 341 -12.10 -9.59 -4.76
#